data_d255c3b169687707f4e89fd424fef7fd
#
_entry.id   d255c3b169687707f4e89fd424fef7fd
#
_cell.length_a   1.000
_cell.length_b   1.000
_cell.length_c   1.000
_cell.angle_alpha   90.00
_cell.angle_beta   90.00
_cell.angle_gamma   90.00
#
_symmetry.space_group_name_H-M   'P 1'
#
loop_
_entity.id
_entity.type
_entity.pdbx_description
1 polymer ?
#
loop_
_entity_poly.entity_id
_entity_poly.type
_entity_poly.pdbx_seq_one_letter_code
_entity_poly.pdbx_strand_id
1 'polypeptide(L)'
;MIHDGFIYLATLMLLAAILVNLPVYLRGKGAQTFFKFAPPIVLIYLGMMFLCTMKVWDLQDTSAIYVSIKNPLLYAMLFLMLLRCDLKKIIKLGPKMLIGFFSASISIGVGFVVSYGIFHKLLGPESWKALAALCGSWLGGGSNMLAIQAILDVSEESLAYSLVMDSVCAVIYVMFLLWVINFSKEFNSWTKADVRLIDEVGASLEKEAREDKRPLTWKNMLLLIGVSFFISSLSKDAGVMVASVLPVFDKATWTVLLVTATGLIVAMTPFGKIKGTEEVSNIMLYIVIAMIASRADISAMGNAPVWLAAGFLILLIHIAVMVILAKLIRLDIFTCAVASLANVGGTATAPVLAGAYSSALVPIGILMALLGNIIGTPGGAFVGYLMSLIG
;
A
#
# COMPACT_ATOMS: atom_id res chain seq x y z
N MET A 1 5.38 3.57 33.11
CA MET A 1 5.12 4.52 32.04
C MET A 1 6.45 4.98 31.46
N ILE A 2 6.65 4.94 30.16
CA ILE A 2 7.91 5.36 29.49
C ILE A 2 7.79 6.86 29.20
N HIS A 3 8.71 7.65 29.74
CA HIS A 3 8.81 9.11 29.53
C HIS A 3 9.98 9.50 28.61
N ASP A 4 11.01 8.65 28.56
CA ASP A 4 12.18 8.88 27.70
C ASP A 4 11.85 8.57 26.23
N GLY A 5 12.11 9.54 25.35
CA GLY A 5 11.79 9.42 23.93
C GLY A 5 12.64 8.36 23.20
N PHE A 6 13.90 8.16 23.60
CA PHE A 6 14.74 7.14 22.98
C PHE A 6 14.32 5.73 23.40
N ILE A 7 14.01 5.53 24.70
CA ILE A 7 13.46 4.24 25.19
C ILE A 7 12.13 3.93 24.49
N TYR A 8 11.25 4.94 24.32
CA TYR A 8 10.03 4.80 23.57
C TYR A 8 10.28 4.31 22.14
N LEU A 9 11.14 4.98 21.36
CA LEU A 9 11.45 4.59 19.99
C LEU A 9 12.07 3.19 19.92
N ALA A 10 13.01 2.89 20.81
CA ALA A 10 13.64 1.58 20.89
C ALA A 10 12.61 0.47 21.20
N THR A 11 11.65 0.74 22.10
CA THR A 11 10.56 -0.18 22.43
C THR A 11 9.68 -0.44 21.22
N LEU A 12 9.29 0.60 20.48
CA LEU A 12 8.49 0.42 19.25
C LEU A 12 9.21 -0.43 18.21
N MET A 13 10.50 -0.17 17.98
CA MET A 13 11.31 -0.93 17.03
C MET A 13 11.47 -2.40 17.46
N LEU A 14 11.72 -2.65 18.74
CA LEU A 14 11.85 -4.02 19.26
C LEU A 14 10.54 -4.80 19.14
N LEU A 15 9.43 -4.20 19.55
CA LEU A 15 8.11 -4.84 19.45
C LEU A 15 7.71 -5.08 17.98
N ALA A 16 7.96 -4.13 17.09
CA ALA A 16 7.74 -4.31 15.66
C ALA A 16 8.58 -5.49 15.12
N ALA A 17 9.86 -5.57 15.48
CA ALA A 17 10.73 -6.67 15.08
C ALA A 17 10.24 -8.03 15.61
N ILE A 18 9.80 -8.12 16.86
CA ILE A 18 9.22 -9.33 17.44
C ILE A 18 7.97 -9.75 16.66
N LEU A 19 7.02 -8.81 16.44
CA LEU A 19 5.75 -9.10 15.80
C LEU A 19 5.90 -9.51 14.33
N VAL A 20 6.83 -8.91 13.59
CA VAL A 20 7.15 -9.32 12.20
C VAL A 20 7.69 -10.74 12.14
N ASN A 21 8.46 -11.16 13.15
CA ASN A 21 9.08 -12.48 13.17
C ASN A 21 8.19 -13.59 13.78
N LEU A 22 7.07 -13.25 14.43
CA LEU A 22 6.16 -14.25 15.02
C LEU A 22 5.75 -15.37 14.05
N PRO A 23 5.38 -15.10 12.79
CA PRO A 23 5.02 -16.16 11.83
C PRO A 23 6.14 -17.15 11.54
N VAL A 24 7.41 -16.72 11.70
CA VAL A 24 8.59 -17.59 11.49
C VAL A 24 8.78 -18.56 12.65
N TYR A 25 8.51 -18.10 13.86
CA TYR A 25 8.70 -18.90 15.08
C TYR A 25 7.49 -19.80 15.40
N LEU A 26 6.29 -19.32 15.13
CA LEU A 26 5.04 -20.05 15.40
C LEU A 26 4.57 -20.81 14.15
N ARG A 27 5.11 -22.01 13.94
CA ARG A 27 4.91 -22.82 12.71
C ARG A 27 3.71 -23.77 12.73
N GLY A 28 2.90 -23.81 13.80
CA GLY A 28 1.72 -24.68 13.89
C GLY A 28 0.64 -24.33 12.83
N LYS A 29 -0.11 -25.33 12.35
CA LYS A 29 -1.20 -25.11 11.35
C LYS A 29 -2.19 -24.01 11.78
N GLY A 30 -2.57 -23.97 13.06
CA GLY A 30 -3.44 -22.94 13.62
C GLY A 30 -2.80 -21.54 13.57
N ALA A 31 -1.50 -21.44 13.91
CA ALA A 31 -0.77 -20.18 13.85
C ALA A 31 -0.65 -19.66 12.40
N GLN A 32 -0.34 -20.54 11.45
CA GLN A 32 -0.29 -20.15 10.04
C GLN A 32 -1.65 -19.66 9.52
N THR A 33 -2.76 -20.28 9.95
CA THR A 33 -4.10 -19.81 9.62
C THR A 33 -4.36 -18.45 10.25
N PHE A 34 -4.01 -18.25 11.53
CA PHE A 34 -4.14 -16.97 12.21
C PHE A 34 -3.40 -15.84 11.49
N PHE A 35 -2.13 -16.05 11.11
CA PHE A 35 -1.33 -15.03 10.42
C PHE A 35 -1.79 -14.71 8.98
N LYS A 36 -2.63 -15.54 8.37
CA LYS A 36 -3.32 -15.19 7.12
C LYS A 36 -4.37 -14.09 7.34
N PHE A 37 -5.07 -14.13 8.48
CA PHE A 37 -6.09 -13.13 8.84
C PHE A 37 -5.53 -11.92 9.61
N ALA A 38 -4.43 -12.12 10.34
CA ALA A 38 -3.72 -11.08 11.09
C ALA A 38 -2.26 -10.98 10.63
N PRO A 39 -1.99 -10.38 9.45
CA PRO A 39 -0.63 -10.19 8.98
C PRO A 39 0.18 -9.30 9.92
N PRO A 40 1.52 -9.35 9.90
CA PRO A 40 2.38 -8.62 10.84
C PRO A 40 2.07 -7.13 10.97
N ILE A 41 1.69 -6.48 9.89
CA ILE A 41 1.31 -5.06 9.88
C ILE A 41 0.12 -4.76 10.81
N VAL A 42 -0.87 -5.65 10.80
CA VAL A 42 -2.07 -5.55 11.67
C VAL A 42 -1.70 -5.80 13.12
N LEU A 43 -0.87 -6.81 13.37
CA LEU A 43 -0.41 -7.14 14.74
C LEU A 43 0.39 -5.99 15.34
N ILE A 44 1.26 -5.35 14.55
CA ILE A 44 1.99 -4.16 14.98
C ILE A 44 1.00 -3.05 15.31
N TYR A 45 0.06 -2.76 14.40
CA TYR A 45 -0.86 -1.65 14.60
C TYR A 45 -1.74 -1.86 15.83
N LEU A 46 -2.45 -2.99 15.92
CA LEU A 46 -3.33 -3.30 17.04
C LEU A 46 -2.54 -3.47 18.36
N GLY A 47 -1.36 -4.07 18.31
CA GLY A 47 -0.51 -4.23 19.50
C GLY A 47 -0.02 -2.90 20.05
N MET A 48 0.47 -1.99 19.19
CA MET A 48 0.93 -0.67 19.62
C MET A 48 -0.24 0.20 20.12
N MET A 49 -1.38 0.16 19.43
CA MET A 49 -2.59 0.84 19.83
C MET A 49 -3.09 0.35 21.21
N PHE A 50 -3.09 -0.95 21.45
CA PHE A 50 -3.42 -1.55 22.75
C PHE A 50 -2.47 -1.04 23.85
N LEU A 51 -1.17 -1.04 23.62
CA LEU A 51 -0.18 -0.55 24.59
C LEU A 51 -0.32 0.97 24.83
N CYS A 52 -0.70 1.74 23.80
CA CYS A 52 -1.01 3.15 23.92
C CYS A 52 -2.23 3.36 24.85
N THR A 53 -3.32 2.62 24.63
CA THR A 53 -4.53 2.63 25.47
C THR A 53 -4.21 2.26 26.92
N MET A 54 -3.29 1.33 27.14
CA MET A 54 -2.78 0.95 28.48
C MET A 54 -1.81 1.98 29.07
N LYS A 55 -1.54 3.08 28.38
CA LYS A 55 -0.64 4.16 28.82
C LYS A 55 0.77 3.66 29.16
N VAL A 56 1.33 2.74 28.35
CA VAL A 56 2.69 2.20 28.55
C VAL A 56 3.74 3.32 28.38
N TRP A 57 3.47 4.31 27.53
CA TRP A 57 4.29 5.52 27.35
C TRP A 57 3.47 6.79 27.52
N ASP A 58 4.16 7.87 27.86
CA ASP A 58 3.54 9.20 27.92
C ASP A 58 3.54 9.85 26.53
N LEU A 59 2.37 10.29 26.06
CA LEU A 59 2.20 10.87 24.71
C LEU A 59 2.84 12.27 24.61
N GLN A 60 2.87 13.05 25.68
CA GLN A 60 3.42 14.39 25.69
C GLN A 60 4.94 14.36 25.71
N ASP A 61 5.53 13.58 26.64
CA ASP A 61 6.98 13.49 26.81
C ASP A 61 7.67 12.85 25.59
N THR A 62 6.99 11.90 24.92
CA THR A 62 7.52 11.23 23.72
C THR A 62 7.19 11.96 22.41
N SER A 63 6.46 13.09 22.46
CA SER A 63 6.03 13.82 21.25
C SER A 63 7.20 14.38 20.43
N ALA A 64 8.23 14.89 21.08
CA ALA A 64 9.37 15.49 20.38
C ALA A 64 10.08 14.49 19.46
N ILE A 65 10.34 13.26 19.93
CA ILE A 65 10.98 12.22 19.13
C ILE A 65 10.03 11.68 18.04
N TYR A 66 8.74 11.54 18.36
CA TYR A 66 7.75 11.14 17.39
C TYR A 66 7.72 12.08 16.17
N VAL A 67 7.60 13.39 16.41
CA VAL A 67 7.54 14.40 15.34
C VAL A 67 8.85 14.47 14.56
N SER A 68 10.00 14.35 15.25
CA SER A 68 11.32 14.46 14.61
C SER A 68 11.67 13.26 13.72
N ILE A 69 11.14 12.06 13.99
CA ILE A 69 11.51 10.82 13.28
C ILE A 69 10.45 10.41 12.26
N LYS A 70 9.14 10.49 12.61
CA LYS A 70 8.04 9.95 11.79
C LYS A 70 8.08 10.47 10.35
N ASN A 71 8.06 11.79 10.15
CA ASN A 71 7.96 12.37 8.82
C ASN A 71 9.22 12.18 7.96
N PRO A 72 10.46 12.42 8.47
CA PRO A 72 11.67 12.10 7.71
C PRO A 72 11.76 10.63 7.30
N LEU A 73 11.38 9.70 8.18
CA LEU A 73 11.37 8.28 7.91
C LEU A 73 10.30 7.92 6.86
N LEU A 74 9.10 8.51 6.94
CA LEU A 74 8.03 8.35 5.95
C LEU A 74 8.48 8.77 4.55
N TYR A 75 9.06 9.95 4.41
CA TYR A 75 9.49 10.45 3.11
C TYR A 75 10.68 9.64 2.54
N ALA A 76 11.62 9.21 3.39
CA ALA A 76 12.70 8.31 3.00
C ALA A 76 12.17 6.96 2.49
N MET A 77 11.19 6.40 3.19
CA MET A 77 10.49 5.16 2.80
C MET A 77 9.78 5.32 1.44
N LEU A 78 9.03 6.41 1.24
CA LEU A 78 8.34 6.70 -0.02
C LEU A 78 9.32 6.77 -1.19
N PHE A 79 10.44 7.47 -1.03
CA PHE A 79 11.50 7.51 -2.03
C PHE A 79 11.98 6.11 -2.42
N LEU A 80 12.31 5.27 -1.44
CA LEU A 80 12.81 3.91 -1.69
C LEU A 80 11.75 3.03 -2.36
N MET A 81 10.48 3.14 -1.98
CA MET A 81 9.41 2.37 -2.61
C MET A 81 9.23 2.72 -4.08
N LEU A 82 9.33 4.02 -4.41
CA LEU A 82 9.23 4.48 -5.81
C LEU A 82 10.50 4.19 -6.62
N LEU A 83 11.66 4.09 -5.97
CA LEU A 83 12.91 3.71 -6.59
C LEU A 83 12.86 2.31 -7.26
N ARG A 84 11.93 1.45 -6.82
CA ARG A 84 11.71 0.11 -7.43
C ARG A 84 10.89 0.17 -8.72
N CYS A 85 10.26 1.30 -9.02
CA CYS A 85 9.31 1.45 -10.13
C CYS A 85 10.03 1.72 -11.46
N ASP A 86 10.56 0.66 -12.11
CA ASP A 86 11.17 0.77 -13.45
C ASP A 86 10.06 0.93 -14.52
N LEU A 87 9.79 2.18 -14.92
CA LEU A 87 8.78 2.50 -15.93
C LEU A 87 8.99 1.78 -17.27
N LYS A 88 10.25 1.52 -17.66
CA LYS A 88 10.56 0.81 -18.91
C LYS A 88 10.09 -0.65 -18.83
N LYS A 89 10.21 -1.29 -17.66
CA LYS A 89 9.71 -2.64 -17.44
C LYS A 89 8.18 -2.67 -17.35
N ILE A 90 7.58 -1.68 -16.71
CA ILE A 90 6.12 -1.57 -16.60
C ILE A 90 5.47 -1.46 -18.00
N ILE A 91 6.05 -0.69 -18.90
CA ILE A 91 5.55 -0.57 -20.29
C ILE A 91 5.61 -1.92 -21.06
N LYS A 92 6.56 -2.81 -20.72
CA LYS A 92 6.63 -4.16 -21.32
C LYS A 92 5.42 -5.05 -21.00
N LEU A 93 4.59 -4.71 -20.00
CA LEU A 93 3.33 -5.41 -19.72
C LEU A 93 2.37 -5.40 -20.92
N GLY A 94 2.52 -4.41 -21.79
CA GLY A 94 1.68 -4.24 -22.95
C GLY A 94 0.31 -3.59 -22.65
N PRO A 95 -0.39 -3.14 -23.71
CA PRO A 95 -1.58 -2.30 -23.55
C PRO A 95 -2.74 -3.04 -22.84
N LYS A 96 -2.92 -4.33 -23.10
CA LYS A 96 -4.01 -5.09 -22.52
C LYS A 96 -3.92 -5.20 -20.99
N MET A 97 -2.73 -5.48 -20.46
CA MET A 97 -2.52 -5.57 -19.02
C MET A 97 -2.60 -4.20 -18.35
N LEU A 98 -2.07 -3.15 -19.01
CA LEU A 98 -2.20 -1.78 -18.51
C LEU A 98 -3.66 -1.31 -18.48
N ILE A 99 -4.44 -1.59 -19.53
CA ILE A 99 -5.88 -1.30 -19.56
C ILE A 99 -6.59 -2.06 -18.42
N GLY A 100 -6.27 -3.34 -18.22
CA GLY A 100 -6.81 -4.14 -17.11
C GLY A 100 -6.49 -3.51 -15.74
N PHE A 101 -5.25 -3.07 -15.56
CA PHE A 101 -4.81 -2.42 -14.32
C PHE A 101 -5.55 -1.11 -14.06
N PHE A 102 -5.61 -0.19 -15.03
CA PHE A 102 -6.33 1.07 -14.88
C PHE A 102 -7.84 0.87 -14.74
N SER A 103 -8.42 -0.14 -15.40
CA SER A 103 -9.82 -0.52 -15.20
C SER A 103 -10.08 -0.95 -13.74
N ALA A 104 -9.18 -1.72 -13.15
CA ALA A 104 -9.25 -2.09 -11.74
C ALA A 104 -9.13 -0.86 -10.83
N SER A 105 -8.19 0.04 -11.09
CA SER A 105 -8.00 1.27 -10.32
C SER A 105 -9.24 2.17 -10.36
N ILE A 106 -9.80 2.39 -11.54
CA ILE A 106 -11.01 3.21 -11.72
C ILE A 106 -12.21 2.57 -11.00
N SER A 107 -12.39 1.26 -11.14
CA SER A 107 -13.51 0.56 -10.50
C SER A 107 -13.42 0.59 -8.96
N ILE A 108 -12.22 0.54 -8.39
CA ILE A 108 -11.98 0.74 -6.96
C ILE A 108 -12.38 2.16 -6.57
N GLY A 109 -11.89 3.17 -7.29
CA GLY A 109 -12.25 4.58 -7.04
C GLY A 109 -13.76 4.83 -7.08
N VAL A 110 -14.46 4.26 -8.08
CA VAL A 110 -15.94 4.30 -8.13
C VAL A 110 -16.55 3.63 -6.90
N GLY A 111 -16.02 2.46 -6.48
CA GLY A 111 -16.45 1.78 -5.28
C GLY A 111 -16.36 2.66 -4.04
N PHE A 112 -15.25 3.36 -3.84
CA PHE A 112 -15.05 4.29 -2.72
C PHE A 112 -16.05 5.44 -2.72
N VAL A 113 -16.21 6.12 -3.86
CA VAL A 113 -17.14 7.27 -3.98
C VAL A 113 -18.58 6.84 -3.73
N VAL A 114 -19.03 5.73 -4.33
CA VAL A 114 -20.41 5.24 -4.17
C VAL A 114 -20.64 4.74 -2.74
N SER A 115 -19.70 3.97 -2.19
CA SER A 115 -19.83 3.48 -0.80
C SER A 115 -19.84 4.64 0.20
N TYR A 116 -18.97 5.62 0.03
CA TYR A 116 -18.98 6.82 0.85
C TYR A 116 -20.30 7.58 0.75
N GLY A 117 -20.84 7.76 -0.46
CA GLY A 117 -22.14 8.39 -0.66
C GLY A 117 -23.27 7.72 0.12
N ILE A 118 -23.21 6.39 0.30
CA ILE A 118 -24.19 5.63 1.07
C ILE A 118 -23.94 5.72 2.58
N PHE A 119 -22.68 5.61 3.01
CA PHE A 119 -22.32 5.45 4.42
C PHE A 119 -21.84 6.73 5.12
N HIS A 120 -21.62 7.87 4.43
CA HIS A 120 -21.00 9.07 5.00
C HIS A 120 -21.65 9.54 6.30
N LYS A 121 -23.00 9.50 6.40
CA LYS A 121 -23.74 9.90 7.62
C LYS A 121 -23.49 8.98 8.81
N LEU A 122 -23.16 7.71 8.56
CA LEU A 122 -22.90 6.70 9.60
C LEU A 122 -21.43 6.64 9.99
N LEU A 123 -20.54 6.98 9.07
CA LEU A 123 -19.08 6.97 9.29
C LEU A 123 -18.58 8.17 10.09
N GLY A 124 -19.37 9.26 10.09
CA GLY A 124 -19.04 10.48 10.81
C GLY A 124 -18.28 11.52 9.99
N PRO A 125 -18.11 12.73 10.54
CA PRO A 125 -17.48 13.84 9.87
C PRO A 125 -16.01 13.50 9.53
N GLU A 126 -15.51 14.03 8.41
CA GLU A 126 -14.14 13.86 7.93
C GLU A 126 -13.69 12.40 7.65
N SER A 127 -14.59 11.40 7.75
CA SER A 127 -14.28 9.99 7.43
C SER A 127 -13.80 9.79 6.00
N TRP A 128 -14.13 10.70 5.07
CA TRP A 128 -13.61 10.71 3.72
C TRP A 128 -12.08 10.79 3.66
N LYS A 129 -11.42 11.44 4.63
CA LYS A 129 -9.95 11.54 4.70
C LYS A 129 -9.34 10.15 4.95
N ALA A 130 -9.88 9.42 5.90
CA ALA A 130 -9.43 8.08 6.23
C ALA A 130 -9.73 7.07 5.10
N LEU A 131 -10.90 7.20 4.45
CA LEU A 131 -11.23 6.41 3.26
C LEU A 131 -10.35 6.79 2.05
N ALA A 132 -9.95 8.05 1.89
CA ALA A 132 -8.98 8.46 0.89
C ALA A 132 -7.61 7.80 1.13
N ALA A 133 -7.16 7.75 2.38
CA ALA A 133 -5.93 7.05 2.75
C ALA A 133 -6.04 5.55 2.43
N LEU A 134 -7.15 4.91 2.75
CA LEU A 134 -7.41 3.52 2.38
C LEU A 134 -7.48 3.32 0.86
N CYS A 135 -8.12 4.24 0.13
CA CYS A 135 -8.13 4.20 -1.33
C CYS A 135 -6.71 4.23 -1.90
N GLY A 136 -5.83 5.07 -1.33
CA GLY A 136 -4.40 5.07 -1.69
C GLY A 136 -3.72 3.74 -1.43
N SER A 137 -4.03 3.05 -0.33
CA SER A 137 -3.58 1.69 -0.06
C SER A 137 -4.09 0.70 -1.11
N TRP A 138 -5.37 0.77 -1.44
CA TRP A 138 -6.02 -0.12 -2.41
C TRP A 138 -5.68 0.19 -3.87
N LEU A 139 -5.05 1.30 -4.17
CA LEU A 139 -4.52 1.62 -5.49
C LEU A 139 -3.01 1.38 -5.59
N GLY A 140 -2.28 1.36 -4.46
CA GLY A 140 -0.83 1.31 -4.52
C GLY A 140 -0.11 0.78 -3.28
N GLY A 141 -0.84 0.25 -2.29
CA GLY A 141 -0.24 -0.33 -1.07
C GLY A 141 -0.06 0.65 0.09
N GLY A 142 0.30 0.11 1.26
CA GLY A 142 0.30 0.82 2.54
C GLY A 142 1.15 2.09 2.60
N SER A 143 2.22 2.20 1.81
CA SER A 143 3.01 3.44 1.72
C SER A 143 2.19 4.62 1.20
N ASN A 144 1.31 4.37 0.22
CA ASN A 144 0.42 5.40 -0.31
C ASN A 144 -0.66 5.81 0.69
N MET A 145 -1.15 4.87 1.54
CA MET A 145 -2.03 5.19 2.66
C MET A 145 -1.37 6.21 3.59
N LEU A 146 -0.12 5.97 3.97
CA LEU A 146 0.63 6.85 4.87
C LEU A 146 0.98 8.20 4.22
N ALA A 147 1.24 8.20 2.91
CA ALA A 147 1.44 9.44 2.16
C ALA A 147 0.18 10.32 2.19
N ILE A 148 -1.00 9.74 1.96
CA ILE A 148 -2.28 10.45 1.99
C ILE A 148 -2.64 10.85 3.41
N GLN A 149 -2.34 10.02 4.42
CA GLN A 149 -2.46 10.42 5.81
C GLN A 149 -1.72 11.74 6.10
N ALA A 150 -0.48 11.85 5.62
CA ALA A 150 0.34 13.05 5.82
C ALA A 150 -0.18 14.26 5.02
N ILE A 151 -0.76 14.02 3.82
CA ILE A 151 -1.32 15.07 2.95
C ILE A 151 -2.63 15.63 3.52
N LEU A 152 -3.53 14.76 4.00
CA LEU A 152 -4.87 15.14 4.46
C LEU A 152 -4.95 15.33 5.98
N ASP A 153 -3.83 15.18 6.68
CA ASP A 153 -3.75 15.23 8.15
C ASP A 153 -4.82 14.32 8.81
N VAL A 154 -4.83 13.03 8.37
CA VAL A 154 -5.77 12.05 8.91
C VAL A 154 -5.35 11.70 10.33
N SER A 155 -6.30 11.77 11.27
CA SER A 155 -6.02 11.39 12.67
C SER A 155 -5.64 9.91 12.79
N GLU A 156 -4.80 9.59 13.78
CA GLU A 156 -4.35 8.21 14.03
C GLU A 156 -5.53 7.27 14.36
N GLU A 157 -6.57 7.77 15.05
CA GLU A 157 -7.77 6.99 15.33
C GLU A 157 -8.57 6.68 14.05
N SER A 158 -8.76 7.66 13.17
CA SER A 158 -9.46 7.45 11.89
C SER A 158 -8.69 6.51 10.98
N LEU A 159 -7.35 6.59 10.98
CA LEU A 159 -6.50 5.67 10.23
C LEU A 159 -6.60 4.23 10.75
N ALA A 160 -6.84 4.05 12.06
CA ALA A 160 -7.06 2.72 12.65
C ALA A 160 -8.21 1.96 11.99
N TYR A 161 -9.35 2.65 11.76
CA TYR A 161 -10.47 2.04 11.03
C TYR A 161 -10.08 1.61 9.61
N SER A 162 -9.34 2.45 8.89
CA SER A 162 -8.86 2.15 7.55
C SER A 162 -7.95 0.93 7.52
N LEU A 163 -7.05 0.78 8.49
CA LEU A 163 -6.14 -0.37 8.58
C LEU A 163 -6.85 -1.68 8.91
N VAL A 164 -7.85 -1.64 9.81
CA VAL A 164 -8.67 -2.83 10.11
C VAL A 164 -9.48 -3.23 8.89
N MET A 165 -10.10 -2.26 8.22
CA MET A 165 -10.88 -2.46 7.00
C MET A 165 -9.99 -3.04 5.88
N ASP A 166 -8.79 -2.46 5.66
CA ASP A 166 -7.80 -2.95 4.71
C ASP A 166 -7.48 -4.43 4.95
N SER A 167 -7.14 -4.77 6.19
CA SER A 167 -6.69 -6.11 6.54
C SER A 167 -7.79 -7.16 6.37
N VAL A 168 -8.98 -6.90 6.88
CA VAL A 168 -10.11 -7.85 6.82
C VAL A 168 -10.59 -8.01 5.38
N CYS A 169 -10.80 -6.90 4.68
CA CYS A 169 -11.29 -6.92 3.30
C CYS A 169 -10.26 -7.54 2.34
N ALA A 170 -8.96 -7.19 2.47
CA ALA A 170 -7.93 -7.72 1.59
C ALA A 170 -7.78 -9.23 1.73
N VAL A 171 -7.78 -9.78 2.95
CA VAL A 171 -7.66 -11.23 3.17
C VAL A 171 -8.82 -11.99 2.53
N ILE A 172 -10.05 -11.52 2.74
CA ILE A 172 -11.26 -12.15 2.15
C ILE A 172 -11.21 -12.04 0.63
N TYR A 173 -10.76 -10.90 0.13
CA TYR A 173 -10.66 -10.67 -1.31
C TYR A 173 -9.59 -11.54 -1.98
N VAL A 174 -8.42 -11.72 -1.36
CA VAL A 174 -7.38 -12.65 -1.84
C VAL A 174 -7.92 -14.07 -1.94
N MET A 175 -8.62 -14.55 -0.90
CA MET A 175 -9.24 -15.89 -0.92
C MET A 175 -10.26 -16.03 -2.04
N PHE A 176 -11.10 -15.00 -2.23
CA PHE A 176 -12.07 -14.95 -3.33
C PHE A 176 -11.37 -15.02 -4.69
N LEU A 177 -10.33 -14.24 -4.93
CA LEU A 177 -9.61 -14.24 -6.20
C LEU A 177 -8.88 -15.57 -6.46
N LEU A 178 -8.28 -16.19 -5.44
CA LEU A 178 -7.68 -17.53 -5.56
C LEU A 178 -8.74 -18.60 -5.90
N TRP A 179 -9.95 -18.46 -5.39
CA TRP A 179 -11.06 -19.37 -5.75
C TRP A 179 -11.54 -19.13 -7.18
N VAL A 180 -11.67 -17.88 -7.62
CA VAL A 180 -12.16 -17.49 -8.96
C VAL A 180 -11.24 -17.99 -10.08
N ILE A 181 -9.95 -18.18 -9.84
CA ILE A 181 -8.99 -18.76 -10.80
C ILE A 181 -9.48 -20.10 -11.38
N ASN A 182 -10.16 -20.92 -10.58
CA ASN A 182 -10.64 -22.24 -11.02
C ASN A 182 -11.68 -22.16 -12.15
N PHE A 183 -12.29 -21.00 -12.36
CA PHE A 183 -13.28 -20.73 -13.41
C PHE A 183 -12.68 -20.03 -14.65
N SER A 184 -11.36 -20.11 -14.83
CA SER A 184 -10.66 -19.37 -15.89
C SER A 184 -11.12 -19.75 -17.31
N LYS A 185 -11.44 -21.02 -17.57
CA LYS A 185 -11.91 -21.49 -18.88
C LYS A 185 -13.27 -20.90 -19.22
N GLU A 186 -14.21 -20.97 -18.29
CA GLU A 186 -15.58 -20.49 -18.42
C GLU A 186 -15.60 -18.97 -18.61
N PHE A 187 -14.86 -18.25 -17.76
CA PHE A 187 -14.78 -16.80 -17.82
C PHE A 187 -14.13 -16.31 -19.13
N ASN A 188 -13.00 -16.87 -19.53
CA ASN A 188 -12.29 -16.48 -20.75
C ASN A 188 -13.10 -16.79 -22.01
N SER A 189 -13.83 -17.91 -22.02
CA SER A 189 -14.78 -18.23 -23.08
C SER A 189 -15.93 -17.21 -23.15
N TRP A 190 -16.48 -16.84 -22.00
CA TRP A 190 -17.56 -15.86 -21.90
C TRP A 190 -17.10 -14.47 -22.35
N THR A 191 -15.90 -13.99 -21.94
CA THR A 191 -15.33 -12.69 -22.34
C THR A 191 -14.81 -12.69 -23.77
N LYS A 192 -14.54 -13.86 -24.36
CA LYS A 192 -13.81 -14.06 -25.64
C LYS A 192 -12.41 -13.49 -25.58
N ALA A 193 -11.71 -13.68 -24.46
CA ALA A 193 -10.36 -13.18 -24.23
C ALA A 193 -9.30 -13.97 -25.01
N ASP A 194 -8.27 -13.26 -25.55
CA ASP A 194 -7.06 -13.89 -26.08
C ASP A 194 -5.99 -13.95 -24.98
N VAL A 195 -5.54 -15.16 -24.62
CA VAL A 195 -4.59 -15.39 -23.52
C VAL A 195 -3.14 -15.61 -24.01
N ARG A 196 -2.88 -15.73 -25.31
CA ARG A 196 -1.56 -16.08 -25.88
C ARG A 196 -0.47 -15.08 -25.51
N LEU A 197 -0.79 -13.79 -25.52
CA LEU A 197 0.16 -12.72 -25.19
C LEU A 197 0.65 -12.76 -23.73
N ILE A 198 -0.13 -13.34 -22.82
CA ILE A 198 0.24 -13.40 -21.38
C ILE A 198 1.42 -14.34 -21.19
N ASP A 199 1.38 -15.51 -21.84
CA ASP A 199 2.42 -16.53 -21.73
C ASP A 199 3.75 -16.02 -22.34
N GLU A 200 3.70 -15.31 -23.47
CA GLU A 200 4.86 -14.73 -24.12
C GLU A 200 5.52 -13.63 -23.26
N VAL A 201 4.74 -12.72 -22.73
CA VAL A 201 5.24 -11.64 -21.85
C VAL A 201 5.79 -12.24 -20.56
N GLY A 202 5.08 -13.20 -19.95
CA GLY A 202 5.51 -13.89 -18.74
C GLY A 202 6.88 -14.57 -18.92
N ALA A 203 7.03 -15.37 -19.96
CA ALA A 203 8.29 -16.06 -20.26
C ALA A 203 9.47 -15.10 -20.50
N SER A 204 9.23 -13.97 -21.19
CA SER A 204 10.25 -12.95 -21.41
C SER A 204 10.71 -12.29 -20.11
N LEU A 205 9.78 -11.92 -19.24
CA LEU A 205 10.07 -11.28 -17.95
C LEU A 205 10.72 -12.25 -16.96
N GLU A 206 10.32 -13.51 -16.95
CA GLU A 206 10.92 -14.54 -16.09
C GLU A 206 12.40 -14.75 -16.46
N LYS A 207 12.72 -14.82 -17.76
CA LYS A 207 14.11 -14.94 -18.22
C LYS A 207 14.95 -13.76 -17.72
N GLU A 208 14.45 -12.52 -17.88
CA GLU A 208 15.16 -11.32 -17.41
C GLU A 208 15.36 -11.32 -15.88
N ALA A 209 14.36 -11.79 -15.11
CA ALA A 209 14.45 -11.89 -13.65
C ALA A 209 15.49 -12.93 -13.18
N ARG A 210 15.63 -14.07 -13.88
CA ARG A 210 16.61 -15.11 -13.57
C ARG A 210 18.05 -14.67 -13.86
N GLU A 211 18.25 -13.77 -14.82
CA GLU A 211 19.58 -13.25 -15.20
C GLU A 211 20.12 -12.21 -14.20
N ASP A 212 19.27 -11.63 -13.34
CA ASP A 212 19.67 -10.62 -12.34
C ASP A 212 20.33 -11.26 -11.11
N LYS A 213 21.66 -11.47 -11.17
CA LYS A 213 22.49 -12.06 -10.11
C LYS A 213 23.18 -11.04 -9.20
N ARG A 214 22.74 -9.76 -9.17
CA ARG A 214 23.36 -8.74 -8.32
C ARG A 214 23.24 -9.11 -6.82
N PRO A 215 24.33 -9.01 -6.03
CA PRO A 215 24.32 -9.42 -4.63
C PRO A 215 23.60 -8.40 -3.73
N LEU A 216 22.91 -8.91 -2.72
CA LEU A 216 22.45 -8.12 -1.58
C LEU A 216 23.62 -7.90 -0.63
N THR A 217 23.99 -6.64 -0.38
CA THR A 217 25.11 -6.30 0.52
C THR A 217 24.72 -5.23 1.53
N TRP A 218 25.30 -5.29 2.74
CA TRP A 218 25.09 -4.26 3.76
C TRP A 218 25.57 -2.88 3.30
N LYS A 219 26.60 -2.80 2.42
CA LYS A 219 27.10 -1.55 1.84
C LYS A 219 26.02 -0.86 1.01
N ASN A 220 25.28 -1.64 0.20
CA ASN A 220 24.17 -1.12 -0.59
C ASN A 220 23.04 -0.62 0.32
N MET A 221 22.72 -1.36 1.39
CA MET A 221 21.68 -0.95 2.35
C MET A 221 22.06 0.35 3.05
N LEU A 222 23.32 0.51 3.49
CA LEU A 222 23.81 1.73 4.10
C LEU A 222 23.71 2.92 3.13
N LEU A 223 24.09 2.71 1.85
CA LEU A 223 23.97 3.72 0.81
C LEU A 223 22.50 4.13 0.59
N LEU A 224 21.58 3.16 0.51
CA LEU A 224 20.15 3.39 0.34
C LEU A 224 19.56 4.18 1.52
N ILE A 225 19.93 3.83 2.76
CA ILE A 225 19.52 4.56 3.96
C ILE A 225 20.04 6.01 3.90
N GLY A 226 21.32 6.21 3.65
CA GLY A 226 21.90 7.55 3.60
C GLY A 226 21.28 8.44 2.53
N VAL A 227 21.15 7.92 1.30
CA VAL A 227 20.55 8.66 0.18
C VAL A 227 19.07 8.95 0.45
N SER A 228 18.31 7.98 0.97
CA SER A 228 16.86 8.17 1.21
C SER A 228 16.59 9.24 2.26
N PHE A 229 17.34 9.28 3.35
CA PHE A 229 17.22 10.36 4.35
C PHE A 229 17.69 11.71 3.81
N PHE A 230 18.76 11.75 3.00
CA PHE A 230 19.20 12.97 2.34
C PHE A 230 18.12 13.54 1.41
N ILE A 231 17.54 12.71 0.54
CA ILE A 231 16.43 13.11 -0.34
C ILE A 231 15.19 13.50 0.46
N SER A 232 14.88 12.81 1.55
CA SER A 232 13.78 13.17 2.46
C SER A 232 13.95 14.58 3.00
N SER A 233 15.15 14.92 3.52
CA SER A 233 15.44 16.26 4.05
C SER A 233 15.37 17.32 2.98
N LEU A 234 16.02 17.09 1.83
CA LEU A 234 16.03 18.03 0.72
C LEU A 234 14.61 18.30 0.17
N SER A 235 13.79 17.23 0.06
CA SER A 235 12.40 17.36 -0.42
C SER A 235 11.51 18.08 0.57
N LYS A 236 11.75 17.93 1.89
CA LYS A 236 11.04 18.66 2.93
C LYS A 236 11.32 20.16 2.84
N ASP A 237 12.60 20.54 2.73
CA ASP A 237 13.00 21.95 2.64
C ASP A 237 12.50 22.58 1.33
N ALA A 238 12.62 21.85 0.22
CA ALA A 238 12.06 22.28 -1.07
C ALA A 238 10.53 22.39 -1.03
N GLY A 239 9.83 21.46 -0.35
CA GLY A 239 8.37 21.50 -0.19
C GLY A 239 7.90 22.73 0.58
N VAL A 240 8.62 23.13 1.62
CA VAL A 240 8.34 24.40 2.33
C VAL A 240 8.55 25.60 1.42
N MET A 241 9.65 25.63 0.65
CA MET A 241 9.95 26.73 -0.27
C MET A 241 8.91 26.82 -1.38
N VAL A 242 8.52 25.70 -2.00
CA VAL A 242 7.51 25.68 -3.07
C VAL A 242 6.15 26.12 -2.54
N ALA A 243 5.72 25.64 -1.37
CA ALA A 243 4.45 26.03 -0.76
C ALA A 243 4.39 27.54 -0.46
N SER A 244 5.51 28.20 -0.17
CA SER A 244 5.56 29.66 0.05
C SER A 244 5.38 30.47 -1.22
N VAL A 245 5.77 29.92 -2.39
CA VAL A 245 5.67 30.59 -3.70
C VAL A 245 4.39 30.18 -4.44
N LEU A 246 3.99 28.92 -4.31
CA LEU A 246 2.83 28.33 -4.97
C LEU A 246 1.88 27.73 -3.91
N PRO A 247 1.03 28.54 -3.27
CA PRO A 247 0.15 28.10 -2.17
C PRO A 247 -1.09 27.32 -2.65
N VAL A 248 -0.94 26.56 -3.75
CA VAL A 248 -2.00 25.66 -4.26
C VAL A 248 -2.16 24.42 -3.37
N PHE A 249 -1.05 23.94 -2.83
CA PHE A 249 -1.00 22.82 -1.89
C PHE A 249 -0.21 23.22 -0.65
N ASP A 250 -0.46 22.52 0.45
CA ASP A 250 0.32 22.65 1.69
C ASP A 250 1.75 22.08 1.56
N LYS A 251 2.59 22.34 2.55
CA LYS A 251 3.98 21.89 2.58
C LYS A 251 4.14 20.36 2.55
N ALA A 252 3.21 19.63 3.18
CA ALA A 252 3.30 18.16 3.24
C ALA A 252 2.99 17.56 1.86
N THR A 253 1.97 18.05 1.19
CA THR A 253 1.60 17.66 -0.19
C THR A 253 2.76 17.93 -1.15
N TRP A 254 3.35 19.14 -1.11
CA TRP A 254 4.51 19.45 -1.96
C TRP A 254 5.69 18.52 -1.68
N THR A 255 5.97 18.23 -0.41
CA THR A 255 7.06 17.31 -0.04
C THR A 255 6.82 15.91 -0.62
N VAL A 256 5.62 15.37 -0.49
CA VAL A 256 5.27 14.05 -1.05
C VAL A 256 5.39 14.03 -2.57
N LEU A 257 4.92 15.09 -3.26
CA LEU A 257 5.04 15.20 -4.72
C LEU A 257 6.51 15.25 -5.17
N LEU A 258 7.35 16.02 -4.49
CA LEU A 258 8.79 16.12 -4.79
C LEU A 258 9.52 14.80 -4.55
N VAL A 259 9.24 14.12 -3.44
CA VAL A 259 9.78 12.77 -3.14
C VAL A 259 9.35 11.79 -4.22
N THR A 260 8.09 11.83 -4.61
CA THR A 260 7.53 10.94 -5.65
C THR A 260 8.22 11.17 -7.00
N ALA A 261 8.31 12.42 -7.44
CA ALA A 261 8.97 12.75 -8.69
C ALA A 261 10.46 12.36 -8.68
N THR A 262 11.17 12.68 -7.59
CA THR A 262 12.59 12.33 -7.44
C THR A 262 12.78 10.81 -7.43
N GLY A 263 11.96 10.06 -6.69
CA GLY A 263 12.01 8.60 -6.64
C GLY A 263 11.84 7.97 -8.02
N LEU A 264 10.85 8.42 -8.80
CA LEU A 264 10.61 7.92 -10.17
C LEU A 264 11.73 8.28 -11.15
N ILE A 265 12.30 9.50 -11.06
CA ILE A 265 13.42 9.91 -11.91
C ILE A 265 14.65 9.06 -11.60
N VAL A 266 14.98 8.88 -10.31
CA VAL A 266 16.14 8.09 -9.87
C VAL A 266 15.95 6.61 -10.15
N ALA A 267 14.71 6.09 -10.15
CA ALA A 267 14.39 4.71 -10.54
C ALA A 267 14.84 4.37 -11.96
N MET A 268 14.86 5.35 -12.87
CA MET A 268 15.31 5.16 -14.25
C MET A 268 16.83 5.16 -14.41
N THR A 269 17.57 5.46 -13.34
CA THR A 269 19.04 5.46 -13.33
C THR A 269 19.61 4.11 -12.84
N PRO A 270 20.95 3.87 -12.96
CA PRO A 270 21.56 2.69 -12.36
C PRO A 270 21.33 2.55 -10.85
N PHE A 271 21.09 3.65 -10.14
CA PHE A 271 20.80 3.65 -8.69
C PHE A 271 19.50 2.90 -8.38
N GLY A 272 18.46 3.02 -9.20
CA GLY A 272 17.20 2.26 -9.06
C GLY A 272 17.34 0.74 -9.15
N LYS A 273 18.52 0.27 -9.61
CA LYS A 273 18.82 -1.16 -9.72
C LYS A 273 19.59 -1.73 -8.52
N ILE A 274 19.84 -0.95 -7.46
CA ILE A 274 20.56 -1.40 -6.27
C ILE A 274 19.70 -2.40 -5.50
N LYS A 275 20.28 -3.56 -5.15
CA LYS A 275 19.61 -4.56 -4.30
C LYS A 275 19.57 -4.08 -2.84
N GLY A 276 18.51 -4.40 -2.14
CA GLY A 276 18.28 -3.99 -0.73
C GLY A 276 17.23 -2.91 -0.58
N THR A 277 16.74 -2.35 -1.68
CA THR A 277 15.72 -1.28 -1.66
C THR A 277 14.41 -1.76 -1.02
N GLU A 278 13.99 -3.00 -1.31
CA GLU A 278 12.79 -3.62 -0.72
C GLU A 278 12.96 -3.84 0.77
N GLU A 279 14.07 -4.41 1.18
CA GLU A 279 14.37 -4.73 2.56
C GLU A 279 14.40 -3.45 3.41
N VAL A 280 15.12 -2.44 2.96
CA VAL A 280 15.23 -1.16 3.70
C VAL A 280 13.89 -0.44 3.75
N SER A 281 13.15 -0.37 2.63
CA SER A 281 11.84 0.29 2.62
C SER A 281 10.82 -0.40 3.50
N ASN A 282 10.82 -1.75 3.57
CA ASN A 282 9.94 -2.50 4.46
C ASN A 282 10.29 -2.30 5.94
N ILE A 283 11.58 -2.25 6.31
CA ILE A 283 12.00 -1.91 7.68
C ILE A 283 11.44 -0.53 8.07
N MET A 284 11.61 0.48 7.21
CA MET A 284 11.09 1.82 7.45
C MET A 284 9.57 1.83 7.56
N LEU A 285 8.85 1.08 6.69
CA LEU A 285 7.39 0.97 6.71
C LEU A 285 6.89 0.46 8.06
N TYR A 286 7.44 -0.63 8.56
CA TYR A 286 7.02 -1.21 9.85
C TYR A 286 7.31 -0.28 11.04
N ILE A 287 8.43 0.46 11.01
CA ILE A 287 8.73 1.44 12.05
C ILE A 287 7.74 2.61 12.00
N VAL A 288 7.44 3.16 10.81
CA VAL A 288 6.46 4.25 10.64
C VAL A 288 5.08 3.83 11.15
N ILE A 289 4.64 2.62 10.79
CA ILE A 289 3.36 2.08 11.25
C ILE A 289 3.33 1.91 12.77
N ALA A 290 4.41 1.38 13.37
CA ALA A 290 4.50 1.26 14.83
C ALA A 290 4.43 2.63 15.52
N MET A 291 5.09 3.64 14.96
CA MET A 291 5.04 5.02 15.48
C MET A 291 3.62 5.61 15.39
N ILE A 292 2.94 5.46 14.25
CA ILE A 292 1.57 5.97 14.08
C ILE A 292 0.63 5.28 15.06
N ALA A 293 0.64 3.95 15.09
CA ALA A 293 -0.23 3.15 15.96
C ALA A 293 -0.02 3.42 17.45
N SER A 294 1.20 3.84 17.84
CA SER A 294 1.51 4.20 19.24
C SER A 294 0.84 5.47 19.74
N ARG A 295 0.09 6.18 18.89
CA ARG A 295 -0.69 7.39 19.22
C ARG A 295 -2.21 7.16 19.16
N ALA A 296 -2.67 6.00 18.67
CA ALA A 296 -4.08 5.67 18.54
C ALA A 296 -4.61 4.96 19.77
N ASP A 297 -5.90 5.20 20.11
CA ASP A 297 -6.62 4.58 21.24
C ASP A 297 -7.63 3.55 20.70
N ILE A 298 -7.56 2.30 21.20
CA ILE A 298 -8.47 1.22 20.79
C ILE A 298 -9.93 1.47 21.21
N SER A 299 -10.16 2.23 22.26
CA SER A 299 -11.51 2.55 22.73
C SER A 299 -12.32 3.38 21.73
N ALA A 300 -11.63 4.08 20.82
CA ALA A 300 -12.25 4.84 19.76
C ALA A 300 -12.89 3.99 18.64
N MET A 301 -12.64 2.65 18.59
CA MET A 301 -13.04 1.78 17.47
C MET A 301 -14.50 1.25 17.54
N GLY A 302 -15.42 1.97 18.19
CA GLY A 302 -16.82 1.53 18.32
C GLY A 302 -17.58 1.34 17.00
N ASN A 303 -17.23 2.06 15.95
CA ASN A 303 -17.89 2.04 14.64
C ASN A 303 -17.26 1.08 13.62
N ALA A 304 -16.33 0.22 14.02
CA ALA A 304 -15.63 -0.71 13.11
C ALA A 304 -16.58 -1.56 12.21
N PRO A 305 -17.74 -2.05 12.66
CA PRO A 305 -18.66 -2.80 11.81
C PRO A 305 -19.19 -2.00 10.62
N VAL A 306 -19.46 -0.70 10.78
CA VAL A 306 -19.95 0.18 9.72
C VAL A 306 -18.84 0.39 8.66
N TRP A 307 -17.60 0.59 9.11
CA TRP A 307 -16.45 0.69 8.23
C TRP A 307 -16.21 -0.59 7.42
N LEU A 308 -16.33 -1.76 8.04
CA LEU A 308 -16.22 -3.04 7.36
C LEU A 308 -17.35 -3.24 6.33
N ALA A 309 -18.60 -2.86 6.67
CA ALA A 309 -19.70 -2.91 5.71
C ALA A 309 -19.45 -2.01 4.48
N ALA A 310 -18.92 -0.80 4.71
CA ALA A 310 -18.50 0.08 3.62
C ALA A 310 -17.40 -0.53 2.77
N GLY A 311 -16.40 -1.20 3.38
CA GLY A 311 -15.31 -1.88 2.69
C GLY A 311 -15.78 -3.03 1.80
N PHE A 312 -16.65 -3.87 2.32
CA PHE A 312 -17.24 -4.94 1.51
C PHE A 312 -18.09 -4.41 0.35
N LEU A 313 -18.81 -3.32 0.56
CA LEU A 313 -19.55 -2.68 -0.54
C LEU A 313 -18.60 -2.14 -1.62
N ILE A 314 -17.47 -1.54 -1.24
CA ILE A 314 -16.45 -1.10 -2.22
C ILE A 314 -15.98 -2.28 -3.07
N LEU A 315 -15.64 -3.41 -2.45
CA LEU A 315 -15.18 -4.61 -3.16
C LEU A 315 -16.28 -5.19 -4.07
N LEU A 316 -17.53 -5.23 -3.62
CA LEU A 316 -18.64 -5.70 -4.44
C LEU A 316 -18.85 -4.84 -5.68
N ILE A 317 -18.81 -3.50 -5.54
CA ILE A 317 -18.90 -2.57 -6.65
C ILE A 317 -17.71 -2.76 -7.60
N HIS A 318 -16.49 -2.87 -7.05
CA HIS A 318 -15.29 -3.12 -7.82
C HIS A 318 -15.42 -4.41 -8.66
N ILE A 319 -15.82 -5.52 -8.06
CA ILE A 319 -16.02 -6.79 -8.77
C ILE A 319 -17.06 -6.64 -9.88
N ALA A 320 -18.22 -6.02 -9.59
CA ALA A 320 -19.28 -5.83 -10.57
C ALA A 320 -18.79 -4.99 -11.77
N VAL A 321 -18.13 -3.88 -11.53
CA VAL A 321 -17.57 -3.02 -12.58
C VAL A 321 -16.49 -3.75 -13.38
N MET A 322 -15.58 -4.48 -12.70
CA MET A 322 -14.53 -5.26 -13.38
C MET A 322 -15.10 -6.36 -14.27
N VAL A 323 -16.14 -7.07 -13.85
CA VAL A 323 -16.81 -8.10 -14.66
C VAL A 323 -17.44 -7.47 -15.91
N ILE A 324 -18.10 -6.31 -15.78
CA ILE A 324 -18.68 -5.57 -16.92
C ILE A 324 -17.55 -5.15 -17.88
N LEU A 325 -16.51 -4.51 -17.37
CA LEU A 325 -15.38 -4.06 -18.19
C LEU A 325 -14.66 -5.24 -18.86
N ALA A 326 -14.45 -6.33 -18.15
CA ALA A 326 -13.84 -7.54 -18.72
C ALA A 326 -14.61 -8.06 -19.92
N LYS A 327 -15.96 -8.03 -19.86
CA LYS A 327 -16.80 -8.41 -20.99
C LYS A 327 -16.69 -7.45 -22.17
N LEU A 328 -16.70 -6.14 -21.91
CA LEU A 328 -16.67 -5.09 -22.93
C LEU A 328 -15.34 -5.07 -23.69
N ILE A 329 -14.20 -5.16 -22.96
CA ILE A 329 -12.87 -5.06 -23.54
C ILE A 329 -12.15 -6.41 -23.68
N ARG A 330 -12.88 -7.51 -23.48
CA ARG A 330 -12.41 -8.89 -23.66
C ARG A 330 -11.15 -9.21 -22.83
N LEU A 331 -11.15 -8.82 -21.54
CA LEU A 331 -10.09 -9.19 -20.63
C LEU A 331 -10.25 -10.65 -20.18
N ASP A 332 -9.12 -11.30 -20.01
CA ASP A 332 -9.03 -12.60 -19.37
C ASP A 332 -9.07 -12.46 -17.83
N ILE A 333 -9.44 -13.56 -17.18
CA ILE A 333 -9.57 -13.56 -15.72
C ILE A 333 -8.24 -13.35 -14.99
N PHE A 334 -7.13 -13.83 -15.57
CA PHE A 334 -5.80 -13.60 -15.00
C PHE A 334 -5.49 -12.10 -14.95
N THR A 335 -5.64 -11.41 -16.08
CA THR A 335 -5.43 -9.95 -16.14
C THR A 335 -6.35 -9.23 -15.15
N CYS A 336 -7.64 -9.60 -15.07
CA CYS A 336 -8.59 -8.99 -14.13
C CYS A 336 -8.18 -9.23 -12.66
N ALA A 337 -7.89 -10.48 -12.31
CA ALA A 337 -7.60 -10.87 -10.92
C ALA A 337 -6.25 -10.32 -10.45
N VAL A 338 -5.20 -10.40 -11.29
CA VAL A 338 -3.88 -9.87 -10.95
C VAL A 338 -3.89 -8.35 -10.91
N ALA A 339 -4.55 -7.68 -11.85
CA ALA A 339 -4.73 -6.22 -11.82
C ALA A 339 -5.48 -5.77 -10.56
N SER A 340 -6.55 -6.46 -10.21
CA SER A 340 -7.34 -6.22 -9.01
C SER A 340 -6.49 -6.36 -7.74
N LEU A 341 -5.73 -7.46 -7.65
CA LEU A 341 -4.91 -7.72 -6.47
C LEU A 341 -3.63 -6.90 -6.44
N ALA A 342 -3.09 -6.49 -7.58
CA ALA A 342 -2.00 -5.53 -7.68
C ALA A 342 -2.39 -4.16 -7.10
N ASN A 343 -3.65 -3.79 -7.23
CA ASN A 343 -4.24 -2.63 -6.58
C ASN A 343 -4.49 -2.90 -5.09
N VAL A 344 -5.41 -3.81 -4.74
CA VAL A 344 -5.88 -3.99 -3.34
C VAL A 344 -4.81 -4.59 -2.41
N GLY A 345 -3.97 -5.50 -2.89
CA GLY A 345 -2.99 -6.22 -2.07
C GLY A 345 -1.52 -5.86 -2.35
N GLY A 346 -1.25 -5.10 -3.42
CA GLY A 346 0.07 -4.59 -3.78
C GLY A 346 1.12 -5.67 -4.03
N THR A 347 2.38 -5.33 -3.75
CA THR A 347 3.56 -6.17 -4.05
C THR A 347 3.65 -7.45 -3.22
N ALA A 348 2.90 -7.57 -2.13
CA ALA A 348 2.90 -8.75 -1.28
C ALA A 348 2.04 -9.89 -1.85
N THR A 349 0.91 -9.58 -2.47
CA THR A 349 -0.11 -10.59 -2.81
C THR A 349 -0.30 -10.81 -4.31
N ALA A 350 -0.12 -9.76 -5.14
CA ALA A 350 -0.26 -9.91 -6.59
C ALA A 350 0.71 -10.95 -7.20
N PRO A 351 1.99 -11.01 -6.80
CA PRO A 351 2.90 -12.07 -7.27
C PRO A 351 2.47 -13.47 -6.83
N VAL A 352 1.89 -13.61 -5.63
CA VAL A 352 1.38 -14.90 -5.12
C VAL A 352 0.22 -15.39 -5.99
N LEU A 353 -0.73 -14.50 -6.31
CA LEU A 353 -1.83 -14.83 -7.20
C LEU A 353 -1.33 -15.17 -8.61
N ALA A 354 -0.41 -14.38 -9.17
CA ALA A 354 0.19 -14.66 -10.47
C ALA A 354 0.91 -16.02 -10.48
N GLY A 355 1.65 -16.35 -9.42
CA GLY A 355 2.33 -17.64 -9.24
C GLY A 355 1.37 -18.83 -9.10
N ALA A 356 0.15 -18.61 -8.60
CA ALA A 356 -0.89 -19.64 -8.56
C ALA A 356 -1.39 -20.04 -9.96
N TYR A 357 -1.28 -19.14 -10.94
CA TYR A 357 -1.51 -19.48 -12.36
C TYR A 357 -0.28 -20.15 -12.98
N SER A 358 0.89 -19.51 -12.88
CA SER A 358 2.17 -20.00 -13.38
C SER A 358 3.31 -19.21 -12.76
N SER A 359 4.41 -19.89 -12.43
CA SER A 359 5.65 -19.23 -11.93
C SER A 359 6.20 -18.20 -12.92
N ALA A 360 6.05 -18.43 -14.22
CA ALA A 360 6.45 -17.49 -15.26
C ALA A 360 5.72 -16.14 -15.21
N LEU A 361 4.54 -16.09 -14.59
CA LEU A 361 3.69 -14.90 -14.51
C LEU A 361 3.96 -14.04 -13.26
N VAL A 362 4.75 -14.54 -12.30
CA VAL A 362 5.11 -13.80 -11.07
C VAL A 362 5.66 -12.40 -11.35
N PRO A 363 6.58 -12.19 -12.33
CA PRO A 363 7.08 -10.86 -12.65
C PRO A 363 6.00 -9.88 -13.12
N ILE A 364 4.95 -10.37 -13.79
CA ILE A 364 3.80 -9.53 -14.18
C ILE A 364 3.09 -8.99 -12.96
N GLY A 365 2.79 -9.84 -11.96
CA GLY A 365 2.19 -9.43 -10.70
C GLY A 365 3.02 -8.37 -9.97
N ILE A 366 4.35 -8.54 -9.95
CA ILE A 366 5.27 -7.56 -9.35
C ILE A 366 5.18 -6.20 -10.09
N LEU A 367 5.27 -6.20 -11.43
CA LEU A 367 5.26 -4.97 -12.21
C LEU A 367 3.92 -4.22 -12.13
N MET A 368 2.80 -4.95 -12.13
CA MET A 368 1.48 -4.34 -11.92
C MET A 368 1.38 -3.70 -10.53
N ALA A 369 1.86 -4.36 -9.49
CA ALA A 369 1.84 -3.80 -8.14
C ALA A 369 2.78 -2.58 -8.00
N LEU A 370 3.93 -2.58 -8.68
CA LEU A 370 4.81 -1.42 -8.73
C LEU A 370 4.18 -0.23 -9.46
N LEU A 371 3.38 -0.48 -10.51
CA LEU A 371 2.57 0.58 -11.15
C LEU A 371 1.57 1.18 -10.14
N GLY A 372 0.98 0.35 -9.28
CA GLY A 372 0.14 0.81 -8.18
C GLY A 372 0.86 1.80 -7.25
N ASN A 373 2.11 1.53 -6.89
CA ASN A 373 2.88 2.46 -6.04
C ASN A 373 2.98 3.88 -6.64
N ILE A 374 2.97 3.98 -7.97
CA ILE A 374 3.02 5.28 -8.67
C ILE A 374 1.69 6.02 -8.57
N ILE A 375 0.59 5.29 -8.80
CA ILE A 375 -0.73 5.93 -8.93
C ILE A 375 -1.50 6.01 -7.61
N GLY A 376 -1.09 5.28 -6.59
CA GLY A 376 -1.84 5.15 -5.33
C GLY A 376 -2.03 6.48 -4.62
N THR A 377 -0.97 7.25 -4.43
CA THR A 377 -1.08 8.57 -3.77
C THR A 377 -1.91 9.57 -4.59
N PRO A 378 -1.62 9.85 -5.87
CA PRO A 378 -2.44 10.78 -6.64
C PRO A 378 -3.87 10.29 -6.84
N GLY A 379 -4.08 8.98 -7.06
CA GLY A 379 -5.40 8.39 -7.23
C GLY A 379 -6.24 8.45 -5.96
N GLY A 380 -5.67 8.08 -4.82
CA GLY A 380 -6.36 8.14 -3.53
C GLY A 380 -6.69 9.57 -3.11
N ALA A 381 -5.78 10.53 -3.36
CA ALA A 381 -6.05 11.96 -3.10
C ALA A 381 -7.17 12.48 -4.00
N PHE A 382 -7.19 12.11 -5.28
CA PHE A 382 -8.26 12.49 -6.20
C PHE A 382 -9.62 11.91 -5.80
N VAL A 383 -9.68 10.62 -5.44
CA VAL A 383 -10.89 9.97 -4.94
C VAL A 383 -11.34 10.61 -3.62
N GLY A 384 -10.39 10.97 -2.75
CA GLY A 384 -10.65 11.72 -1.53
C GLY A 384 -11.31 13.06 -1.81
N TYR A 385 -10.80 13.82 -2.78
CA TYR A 385 -11.42 15.05 -3.23
C TYR A 385 -12.87 14.83 -3.71
N LEU A 386 -13.13 13.79 -4.51
CA LEU A 386 -14.50 13.47 -4.94
C LEU A 386 -15.42 13.15 -3.76
N MET A 387 -14.93 12.41 -2.76
CA MET A 387 -15.69 12.09 -1.55
C MET A 387 -15.96 13.35 -0.70
N SER A 388 -15.00 14.27 -0.60
CA SER A 388 -15.17 15.53 0.14
C SER A 388 -16.27 16.46 -0.43
N LEU A 389 -16.70 16.24 -1.68
CA LEU A 389 -17.82 16.99 -2.29
C LEU A 389 -19.20 16.42 -1.89
N ILE A 390 -19.23 15.24 -1.26
CA ILE A 390 -20.48 14.56 -0.87
C ILE A 390 -20.91 14.93 0.56
N GLY A 391 -19.91 15.13 1.46
CA GLY A 391 -20.25 15.44 2.84
C GLY A 391 -19.07 15.77 3.74
#